data_61ac0aef0ec715336a1235a0de7992e8
#
_entry.id   61ac0aef0ec715336a1235a0de7992e8
#
_cell.length_a   1.000
_cell.length_b   1.000
_cell.length_c   1.000
_cell.angle_alpha   90.00
_cell.angle_beta   90.00
_cell.angle_gamma   90.00
#
_symmetry.space_group_name_H-M   'P 1'
#
loop_
_entity.id
_entity.type
_entity.pdbx_description
1 polymer ?
#
loop_
_entity_poly.entity_id
_entity_poly.type
_entity_poly.pdbx_seq_one_letter_code
_entity_poly.pdbx_strand_id
1 'polypeptide(L)'
;MDITSTRNKQNIVTFSQAIVDCLPQDGGMFIPAKEMNLRPWIYYMNENTSFSSIAGTLTNALIKDELSPIICENIATKAFPFSPELKQLDEKLYLLELFHGPTGCHKDFGISYLASCLEHILLMQNKKATVLAISNGETGACIAKALENKKHLKAIILYTKGSMRGLKESDFVWNGGNIYPIEVDGNEQDCFKLAREIYDDRNLIEKYNLTLANTHNIGRLLPQTFFYTYAFSRLRNKCFTDIFYALSADNYGNLVAGLYSWKFSLPVNGFITDSTPSLYADATGDCTVLDSIIPLEKRGKADPLNPSNIERLEEVFCTNPAVIKGFVFPAKVTKQDAGNALKEMFTKYHEFIDLQTASAYAASKIRSDVTNDQDGTIVLVSRNHPSLSQKEIKFWCGEEPAMPDHIKELYVKIEPKHKIKAEKSEVEKILQELNF
;
A
#
# COMPACT_ATOMS: atom_id res chain seq x y z
N MET A 1 -16.40 0.48 -11.94
CA MET A 1 -15.66 -0.82 -11.93
C MET A 1 -16.40 -1.80 -11.06
N ASP A 2 -16.72 -2.97 -11.63
CA ASP A 2 -17.31 -4.08 -10.86
C ASP A 2 -16.25 -4.68 -9.92
N ILE A 3 -16.59 -4.84 -8.67
CA ILE A 3 -15.77 -5.43 -7.62
C ILE A 3 -16.48 -6.69 -7.10
N THR A 4 -15.72 -7.72 -6.80
CA THR A 4 -16.22 -8.97 -6.20
C THR A 4 -15.30 -9.39 -5.06
N SER A 5 -15.63 -10.49 -4.37
CA SER A 5 -14.80 -11.07 -3.32
C SER A 5 -13.90 -12.19 -3.87
N THR A 6 -12.77 -12.42 -3.22
CA THR A 6 -11.92 -13.60 -3.46
C THR A 6 -12.66 -14.91 -3.23
N ARG A 7 -13.68 -14.92 -2.37
CA ARG A 7 -14.43 -16.13 -1.95
C ARG A 7 -15.81 -16.28 -2.57
N ASN A 8 -16.43 -15.19 -3.02
CA ASN A 8 -17.72 -15.21 -3.71
C ASN A 8 -17.73 -14.30 -4.94
N LYS A 9 -17.50 -14.88 -6.10
CA LYS A 9 -17.45 -14.18 -7.39
C LYS A 9 -18.82 -13.71 -7.90
N GLN A 10 -19.91 -14.21 -7.34
CA GLN A 10 -21.27 -13.85 -7.76
C GLN A 10 -21.78 -12.57 -7.11
N ASN A 11 -21.20 -12.21 -5.95
CA ASN A 11 -21.57 -10.97 -5.27
C ASN A 11 -20.77 -9.81 -5.87
N ILE A 12 -21.38 -9.08 -6.81
CA ILE A 12 -20.79 -7.94 -7.47
C ILE A 12 -21.28 -6.66 -6.80
N VAL A 13 -20.33 -5.80 -6.41
CA VAL A 13 -20.58 -4.49 -5.83
C VAL A 13 -19.84 -3.42 -6.65
N THR A 14 -20.23 -2.15 -6.50
CA THR A 14 -19.52 -1.01 -7.10
C THR A 14 -18.21 -0.75 -6.36
N PHE A 15 -17.29 -0.03 -6.99
CA PHE A 15 -16.07 0.43 -6.33
C PHE A 15 -16.40 1.29 -5.10
N SER A 16 -17.36 2.21 -5.23
CA SER A 16 -17.80 3.07 -4.12
C SER A 16 -18.32 2.26 -2.93
N GLN A 17 -19.09 1.20 -3.18
CA GLN A 17 -19.55 0.31 -2.11
C GLN A 17 -18.37 -0.46 -1.48
N ALA A 18 -17.48 -0.99 -2.30
CA ALA A 18 -16.35 -1.80 -1.83
C ALA A 18 -15.38 -1.01 -0.93
N ILE A 19 -15.14 0.28 -1.18
CA ILE A 19 -14.23 1.08 -0.35
C ILE A 19 -14.87 1.61 0.93
N VAL A 20 -16.20 1.81 0.94
CA VAL A 20 -16.94 2.20 2.15
C VAL A 20 -17.08 1.00 3.09
N ASP A 21 -17.56 -0.14 2.59
CA ASP A 21 -17.74 -1.37 3.36
C ASP A 21 -16.39 -2.02 3.73
N CYS A 22 -15.41 -1.97 2.84
CA CYS A 22 -14.05 -2.52 2.92
C CYS A 22 -13.91 -4.02 3.28
N LEU A 23 -14.92 -4.67 3.84
CA LEU A 23 -14.93 -6.04 4.33
C LEU A 23 -16.05 -6.85 3.67
N PRO A 24 -15.75 -7.77 2.72
CA PRO A 24 -16.76 -8.69 2.19
C PRO A 24 -17.36 -9.55 3.28
N GLN A 25 -18.68 -9.81 3.20
CA GLN A 25 -19.41 -10.59 4.22
C GLN A 25 -18.93 -12.04 4.30
N ASP A 26 -18.35 -12.59 3.22
CA ASP A 26 -17.81 -13.95 3.16
C ASP A 26 -16.44 -14.11 3.84
N GLY A 27 -15.88 -13.03 4.39
CA GLY A 27 -14.57 -13.02 5.05
C GLY A 27 -13.38 -13.08 4.10
N GLY A 28 -13.59 -12.88 2.80
CA GLY A 28 -12.54 -12.73 1.80
C GLY A 28 -12.04 -11.31 1.67
N MET A 29 -11.49 -10.98 0.50
CA MET A 29 -10.98 -9.66 0.14
C MET A 29 -11.62 -9.16 -1.15
N PHE A 30 -11.90 -7.86 -1.25
CA PHE A 30 -12.39 -7.27 -2.50
C PHE A 30 -11.32 -7.26 -3.59
N ILE A 31 -11.73 -7.63 -4.82
CA ILE A 31 -10.91 -7.69 -6.02
C ILE A 31 -11.67 -7.14 -7.23
N PRO A 32 -11.01 -6.68 -8.30
CA PRO A 32 -11.68 -6.39 -9.56
C PRO A 32 -12.38 -7.64 -10.12
N ALA A 33 -13.65 -7.51 -10.47
CA ALA A 33 -14.45 -8.63 -11.00
C ALA A 33 -14.06 -9.01 -12.44
N LYS A 34 -13.46 -8.08 -13.19
CA LYS A 34 -13.03 -8.26 -14.58
C LYS A 34 -11.70 -7.56 -14.85
N GLU A 35 -10.95 -8.11 -15.78
CA GLU A 35 -9.78 -7.42 -16.33
C GLU A 35 -10.25 -6.22 -17.18
N MET A 36 -9.48 -5.14 -17.08
CA MET A 36 -9.76 -3.92 -17.82
C MET A 36 -8.61 -3.59 -18.77
N ASN A 37 -8.93 -3.28 -20.02
CA ASN A 37 -7.91 -2.83 -20.95
C ASN A 37 -7.67 -1.31 -20.80
N LEU A 38 -6.64 -0.95 -20.05
CA LEU A 38 -6.22 0.44 -19.84
C LEU A 38 -5.16 0.90 -20.85
N ARG A 39 -4.79 0.06 -21.83
CA ARG A 39 -3.75 0.34 -22.84
C ARG A 39 -3.91 1.70 -23.52
N PRO A 40 -5.11 2.12 -23.99
CA PRO A 40 -5.26 3.41 -24.64
C PRO A 40 -4.84 4.59 -23.74
N TRP A 41 -5.23 4.55 -22.48
CA TRP A 41 -4.87 5.61 -21.49
C TRP A 41 -3.40 5.56 -21.14
N ILE A 42 -2.83 4.37 -20.91
CA ILE A 42 -1.41 4.16 -20.56
C ILE A 42 -0.51 4.69 -21.70
N TYR A 43 -0.83 4.41 -22.95
CA TYR A 43 -0.04 4.88 -24.09
C TYR A 43 -0.29 6.36 -24.46
N TYR A 44 -1.35 6.95 -23.98
CA TYR A 44 -1.59 8.40 -24.11
C TYR A 44 -0.65 9.21 -23.18
N MET A 45 -0.30 8.68 -22.01
CA MET A 45 0.59 9.33 -21.04
C MET A 45 2.04 9.33 -21.52
N ASN A 46 2.79 10.37 -21.15
CA ASN A 46 4.20 10.53 -21.49
C ASN A 46 4.99 11.08 -20.29
N GLU A 47 6.28 11.34 -20.50
CA GLU A 47 7.18 11.84 -19.46
C GLU A 47 6.78 13.18 -18.83
N ASN A 48 6.00 13.98 -19.53
CA ASN A 48 5.53 15.29 -19.06
C ASN A 48 4.17 15.21 -18.32
N THR A 49 3.50 14.05 -18.36
CA THR A 49 2.22 13.87 -17.67
C THR A 49 2.44 13.82 -16.16
N SER A 50 1.81 14.72 -15.39
CA SER A 50 1.95 14.74 -13.94
C SER A 50 1.39 13.46 -13.30
N PHE A 51 1.89 13.09 -12.11
CA PHE A 51 1.38 11.92 -11.40
C PHE A 51 -0.12 12.04 -11.05
N SER A 52 -0.56 13.24 -10.63
CA SER A 52 -1.98 13.49 -10.36
C SER A 52 -2.85 13.32 -11.60
N SER A 53 -2.39 13.77 -12.79
CA SER A 53 -3.12 13.55 -14.05
C SER A 53 -3.13 12.08 -14.47
N ILE A 54 -2.04 11.34 -14.25
CA ILE A 54 -2.03 9.88 -14.45
C ILE A 54 -3.08 9.23 -13.55
N ALA A 55 -3.08 9.56 -12.26
CA ALA A 55 -4.01 9.02 -11.30
C ALA A 55 -5.46 9.39 -11.61
N GLY A 56 -5.75 10.63 -11.98
CA GLY A 56 -7.09 11.08 -12.37
C GLY A 56 -7.61 10.35 -13.61
N THR A 57 -6.78 10.24 -14.64
CA THR A 57 -7.11 9.53 -15.87
C THR A 57 -7.37 8.04 -15.63
N LEU A 58 -6.51 7.36 -14.86
CA LEU A 58 -6.69 5.94 -14.54
C LEU A 58 -7.90 5.73 -13.62
N THR A 59 -8.12 6.61 -12.65
CA THR A 59 -9.32 6.59 -11.81
C THR A 59 -10.58 6.67 -12.68
N ASN A 60 -10.64 7.63 -13.60
CA ASN A 60 -11.76 7.76 -14.52
C ASN A 60 -11.94 6.50 -15.39
N ALA A 61 -10.86 5.96 -15.93
CA ALA A 61 -10.93 4.74 -16.75
C ALA A 61 -11.46 3.53 -15.96
N LEU A 62 -11.07 3.42 -14.67
CA LEU A 62 -11.48 2.33 -13.80
C LEU A 62 -12.92 2.47 -13.31
N ILE A 63 -13.38 3.67 -12.94
CA ILE A 63 -14.67 3.87 -12.26
C ILE A 63 -15.59 4.88 -12.98
N LYS A 64 -15.45 5.02 -14.30
CA LYS A 64 -16.17 5.98 -15.17
C LYS A 64 -17.70 5.96 -15.01
N ASP A 65 -18.27 4.82 -14.65
CA ASP A 65 -19.71 4.65 -14.50
C ASP A 65 -20.22 5.12 -13.13
N GLU A 66 -19.31 5.44 -12.20
CA GLU A 66 -19.63 5.86 -10.83
C GLU A 66 -19.34 7.35 -10.59
N LEU A 67 -18.23 7.85 -11.14
CA LEU A 67 -17.77 9.22 -10.95
C LEU A 67 -17.42 9.86 -12.30
N SER A 68 -17.77 11.15 -12.45
CA SER A 68 -17.42 11.89 -13.67
C SER A 68 -15.90 12.14 -13.78
N PRO A 69 -15.36 12.36 -14.99
CA PRO A 69 -13.94 12.66 -15.19
C PRO A 69 -13.42 13.82 -14.35
N ILE A 70 -14.21 14.89 -14.22
CA ILE A 70 -13.85 16.08 -13.42
C ILE A 70 -13.70 15.70 -11.94
N ILE A 71 -14.57 14.83 -11.42
CA ILE A 71 -14.50 14.37 -10.04
C ILE A 71 -13.27 13.48 -9.85
N CYS A 72 -12.98 12.58 -10.77
CA CYS A 72 -11.79 11.72 -10.72
C CYS A 72 -10.50 12.53 -10.70
N GLU A 73 -10.40 13.56 -11.54
CA GLU A 73 -9.26 14.49 -11.56
C GLU A 73 -9.14 15.30 -10.25
N ASN A 74 -10.25 15.77 -9.70
CA ASN A 74 -10.27 16.50 -8.42
C ASN A 74 -9.81 15.59 -7.25
N ILE A 75 -10.29 14.34 -7.21
CA ILE A 75 -9.85 13.34 -6.22
C ILE A 75 -8.33 13.15 -6.31
N ALA A 76 -7.81 12.92 -7.51
CA ALA A 76 -6.39 12.68 -7.73
C ALA A 76 -5.53 13.91 -7.37
N THR A 77 -5.95 15.11 -7.76
CA THR A 77 -5.25 16.35 -7.44
C THR A 77 -5.19 16.60 -5.92
N LYS A 78 -6.29 16.33 -5.22
CA LYS A 78 -6.33 16.45 -3.74
C LYS A 78 -5.53 15.36 -3.04
N ALA A 79 -5.49 14.16 -3.61
CA ALA A 79 -4.75 13.05 -3.05
C ALA A 79 -3.23 13.21 -3.22
N PHE A 80 -2.79 13.79 -4.34
CA PHE A 80 -1.40 13.79 -4.75
C PHE A 80 -0.84 15.19 -5.02
N PRO A 81 -0.69 16.04 -3.97
CA PRO A 81 0.14 17.24 -4.07
C PRO A 81 1.65 16.91 -4.13
N PHE A 82 2.00 15.63 -4.12
CA PHE A 82 3.32 15.04 -4.24
C PHE A 82 3.33 13.96 -5.33
N SER A 83 4.50 13.58 -5.81
CA SER A 83 4.65 12.59 -6.89
C SER A 83 5.77 11.60 -6.58
N PRO A 84 5.76 10.40 -7.19
CA PRO A 84 6.96 9.57 -7.25
C PRO A 84 8.08 10.27 -8.01
N GLU A 85 9.30 9.80 -7.84
CA GLU A 85 10.43 10.17 -8.66
C GLU A 85 11.06 8.92 -9.30
N LEU A 86 11.47 9.01 -10.55
CA LEU A 86 12.19 7.94 -11.25
C LEU A 86 13.58 8.40 -11.57
N LYS A 87 14.59 7.86 -10.87
CA LYS A 87 16.01 8.14 -11.08
C LYS A 87 16.64 7.06 -11.93
N GLN A 88 17.46 7.43 -12.87
CA GLN A 88 18.33 6.50 -13.61
C GLN A 88 19.64 6.37 -12.84
N LEU A 89 19.98 5.15 -12.42
CA LEU A 89 21.22 4.84 -11.69
C LEU A 89 22.30 4.29 -12.64
N ASP A 90 21.87 3.50 -13.61
CA ASP A 90 22.73 2.89 -14.62
C ASP A 90 21.95 2.77 -15.94
N GLU A 91 22.59 2.29 -17.01
CA GLU A 91 21.94 2.11 -18.33
C GLU A 91 20.65 1.30 -18.24
N LYS A 92 20.63 0.25 -17.42
CA LYS A 92 19.49 -0.69 -17.23
C LYS A 92 18.97 -0.76 -15.79
N LEU A 93 19.32 0.20 -14.94
CA LEU A 93 18.85 0.25 -13.56
C LEU A 93 18.24 1.60 -13.23
N TYR A 94 16.98 1.56 -12.81
CA TYR A 94 16.22 2.72 -12.38
C TYR A 94 15.73 2.54 -10.95
N LEU A 95 15.65 3.64 -10.20
CA LEU A 95 15.10 3.69 -8.84
C LEU A 95 13.79 4.48 -8.88
N LEU A 96 12.69 3.82 -8.56
CA LEU A 96 11.37 4.44 -8.42
C LEU A 96 11.13 4.76 -6.95
N GLU A 97 11.30 6.03 -6.58
CA GLU A 97 11.15 6.52 -5.22
C GLU A 97 9.69 6.84 -4.90
N LEU A 98 9.12 6.17 -3.91
CA LEU A 98 7.73 6.29 -3.47
C LEU A 98 7.61 6.97 -2.10
N PHE A 99 8.57 7.77 -1.69
CA PHE A 99 8.66 8.35 -0.34
C PHE A 99 8.67 9.88 -0.31
N HIS A 100 8.28 10.53 -1.41
CA HIS A 100 8.20 11.99 -1.49
C HIS A 100 6.89 12.57 -0.91
N GLY A 101 6.07 11.73 -0.29
CA GLY A 101 4.89 12.13 0.44
C GLY A 101 5.19 12.72 1.82
N PRO A 102 4.16 13.21 2.53
CA PRO A 102 4.34 13.96 3.78
C PRO A 102 4.95 13.14 4.92
N THR A 103 4.95 11.80 4.85
CA THR A 103 5.53 10.97 5.91
C THR A 103 6.79 10.21 5.49
N GLY A 104 7.25 10.43 4.27
CA GLY A 104 8.42 9.71 3.75
C GLY A 104 8.17 8.22 3.51
N CYS A 105 6.92 7.81 3.32
CA CYS A 105 6.53 6.42 3.14
C CYS A 105 5.56 6.25 1.97
N HIS A 106 5.72 5.19 1.17
CA HIS A 106 4.80 4.85 0.07
C HIS A 106 3.33 4.71 0.52
N LYS A 107 3.08 4.51 1.82
CA LYS A 107 1.73 4.45 2.38
C LYS A 107 0.94 5.73 2.12
N ASP A 108 1.61 6.88 2.04
CA ASP A 108 0.98 8.17 1.78
C ASP A 108 0.13 8.16 0.51
N PHE A 109 0.62 7.54 -0.57
CA PHE A 109 -0.11 7.49 -1.84
C PHE A 109 -1.47 6.81 -1.70
N GLY A 110 -1.49 5.61 -1.15
CA GLY A 110 -2.73 4.86 -1.07
C GLY A 110 -3.70 5.39 0.00
N ILE A 111 -3.20 5.88 1.15
CA ILE A 111 -4.06 6.42 2.21
C ILE A 111 -4.65 7.76 1.77
N SER A 112 -3.86 8.66 1.15
CA SER A 112 -4.35 9.94 0.63
C SER A 112 -5.40 9.77 -0.46
N TYR A 113 -5.20 8.80 -1.37
CA TYR A 113 -6.18 8.48 -2.40
C TYR A 113 -7.47 7.93 -1.80
N LEU A 114 -7.38 6.93 -0.92
CA LEU A 114 -8.54 6.36 -0.23
C LEU A 114 -9.33 7.44 0.52
N ALA A 115 -8.64 8.28 1.30
CA ALA A 115 -9.27 9.36 2.05
C ALA A 115 -9.97 10.37 1.13
N SER A 116 -9.38 10.70 -0.02
CA SER A 116 -9.98 11.62 -1.00
C SER A 116 -11.18 11.01 -1.72
N CYS A 117 -11.14 9.71 -2.06
CA CYS A 117 -12.29 8.99 -2.60
C CYS A 117 -13.43 8.90 -1.58
N LEU A 118 -13.13 8.44 -0.35
CA LEU A 118 -14.14 8.29 0.70
C LEU A 118 -14.79 9.62 1.05
N GLU A 119 -14.02 10.70 1.21
CA GLU A 119 -14.58 12.03 1.48
C GLU A 119 -15.62 12.45 0.44
N HIS A 120 -15.30 12.22 -0.86
CA HIS A 120 -16.22 12.56 -1.94
C HIS A 120 -17.46 11.66 -1.96
N ILE A 121 -17.29 10.35 -1.85
CA ILE A 121 -18.39 9.38 -1.89
C ILE A 121 -19.32 9.56 -0.69
N LEU A 122 -18.77 9.74 0.50
CA LEU A 122 -19.56 9.98 1.71
C LEU A 122 -20.32 11.30 1.66
N LEU A 123 -19.70 12.36 1.12
CA LEU A 123 -20.40 13.62 0.85
C LEU A 123 -21.61 13.40 -0.06
N MET A 124 -21.44 12.69 -1.17
CA MET A 124 -22.54 12.39 -2.11
C MET A 124 -23.65 11.56 -1.49
N GLN A 125 -23.32 10.66 -0.56
CA GLN A 125 -24.27 9.82 0.15
C GLN A 125 -24.86 10.49 1.41
N ASN A 126 -24.43 11.69 1.76
CA ASN A 126 -24.76 12.37 3.03
C ASN A 126 -24.45 11.47 4.25
N LYS A 127 -23.29 10.80 4.21
CA LYS A 127 -22.83 9.88 5.25
C LYS A 127 -21.48 10.34 5.80
N LYS A 128 -21.09 9.73 6.89
CA LYS A 128 -19.78 9.85 7.51
C LYS A 128 -19.22 8.46 7.80
N ALA A 129 -17.90 8.35 7.95
CA ALA A 129 -17.26 7.09 8.31
C ALA A 129 -16.12 7.30 9.31
N THR A 130 -15.81 6.25 10.05
CA THR A 130 -14.70 6.23 11.01
C THR A 130 -13.64 5.22 10.58
N VAL A 131 -12.43 5.68 10.37
CA VAL A 131 -11.26 4.83 10.21
C VAL A 131 -10.84 4.35 11.60
N LEU A 132 -10.87 3.04 11.85
CA LEU A 132 -10.26 2.46 13.05
C LEU A 132 -8.93 1.80 12.66
N ALA A 133 -7.84 2.24 13.26
CA ALA A 133 -6.51 1.76 12.94
C ALA A 133 -5.65 1.52 14.18
N ILE A 134 -4.65 0.65 14.04
CA ILE A 134 -3.59 0.46 15.02
C ILE A 134 -2.32 1.09 14.46
N SER A 135 -1.54 1.72 15.32
CA SER A 135 -0.29 2.34 14.92
C SER A 135 0.77 2.27 16.01
N ASN A 136 2.00 2.08 15.57
CA ASN A 136 3.21 2.29 16.36
C ASN A 136 3.88 3.66 16.07
N GLY A 137 3.13 4.56 15.40
CA GLY A 137 3.55 5.91 15.05
C GLY A 137 3.41 6.23 13.55
N GLU A 138 4.08 5.50 12.65
CA GLU A 138 4.10 5.78 11.21
C GLU A 138 2.72 5.79 10.54
N THR A 139 1.99 4.68 10.67
CA THR A 139 0.67 4.54 10.02
C THR A 139 -0.32 5.59 10.55
N GLY A 140 -0.24 5.91 11.84
CA GLY A 140 -1.06 6.96 12.44
C GLY A 140 -0.76 8.34 11.86
N ALA A 141 0.51 8.66 11.64
CA ALA A 141 0.92 9.90 10.99
C ALA A 141 0.42 9.97 9.53
N CYS A 142 0.54 8.87 8.75
CA CYS A 142 -0.01 8.80 7.40
C CYS A 142 -1.53 9.04 7.38
N ILE A 143 -2.27 8.42 8.31
CA ILE A 143 -3.73 8.59 8.42
C ILE A 143 -4.06 10.04 8.78
N ALA A 144 -3.41 10.61 9.78
CA ALA A 144 -3.65 11.99 10.21
C ALA A 144 -3.43 12.98 9.07
N LYS A 145 -2.31 12.84 8.33
CA LYS A 145 -2.03 13.69 7.16
C LYS A 145 -3.05 13.53 6.05
N ALA A 146 -3.47 12.30 5.75
CA ALA A 146 -4.45 12.04 4.70
C ALA A 146 -5.87 12.53 5.06
N LEU A 147 -6.21 12.57 6.36
CA LEU A 147 -7.50 13.02 6.85
C LEU A 147 -7.56 14.52 7.16
N GLU A 148 -6.44 15.22 7.07
CA GLU A 148 -6.39 16.66 7.28
C GLU A 148 -7.45 17.36 6.42
N ASN A 149 -8.27 18.22 7.06
CA ASN A 149 -9.39 18.95 6.44
C ASN A 149 -10.55 18.09 5.87
N LYS A 150 -10.63 16.79 6.14
CA LYS A 150 -11.78 15.96 5.76
C LYS A 150 -12.92 16.14 6.76
N LYS A 151 -14.14 16.33 6.24
CA LYS A 151 -15.33 16.60 7.06
C LYS A 151 -16.22 15.36 7.28
N HIS A 152 -16.09 14.38 6.38
CA HIS A 152 -16.90 13.16 6.38
C HIS A 152 -16.13 11.95 6.93
N LEU A 153 -14.87 12.13 7.28
CA LEU A 153 -13.99 11.10 7.82
C LEU A 153 -13.43 11.50 9.18
N LYS A 154 -13.48 10.59 10.13
CA LYS A 154 -12.73 10.65 11.40
C LYS A 154 -11.84 9.41 11.52
N ALA A 155 -10.83 9.47 12.37
CA ALA A 155 -10.03 8.30 12.70
C ALA A 155 -9.94 8.10 14.22
N ILE A 156 -10.12 6.85 14.63
CA ILE A 156 -9.70 6.36 15.95
C ILE A 156 -8.40 5.59 15.71
N ILE A 157 -7.33 6.02 16.37
CA ILE A 157 -6.03 5.40 16.23
C ILE A 157 -5.58 4.85 17.58
N LEU A 158 -5.47 3.53 17.65
CA LEU A 158 -5.04 2.80 18.84
C LEU A 158 -3.52 2.71 18.85
N TYR A 159 -2.90 3.22 19.89
CA TYR A 159 -1.45 3.20 20.12
C TYR A 159 -1.10 2.31 21.31
N THR A 160 -0.02 1.56 21.20
CA THR A 160 0.59 0.92 22.36
C THR A 160 1.21 1.97 23.26
N LYS A 161 1.42 1.62 24.52
CA LYS A 161 1.99 2.54 25.52
C LYS A 161 3.29 3.18 25.05
N GLY A 162 3.31 4.52 25.05
CA GLY A 162 4.47 5.34 24.69
C GLY A 162 4.82 5.37 23.20
N SER A 163 3.95 4.86 22.32
CA SER A 163 4.20 4.86 20.87
C SER A 163 3.53 6.03 20.11
N MET A 164 2.70 6.83 20.79
CA MET A 164 2.00 7.97 20.18
C MET A 164 3.00 9.03 19.74
N ARG A 165 3.02 9.31 18.42
CA ARG A 165 3.90 10.29 17.79
C ARG A 165 3.38 10.71 16.43
N GLY A 166 3.97 11.78 15.86
CA GLY A 166 3.73 12.20 14.49
C GLY A 166 2.34 12.79 14.23
N LEU A 167 1.68 13.28 15.29
CA LEU A 167 0.38 13.92 15.24
C LEU A 167 0.51 15.39 15.67
N LYS A 168 -0.40 16.23 15.20
CA LYS A 168 -0.53 17.61 15.63
C LYS A 168 -1.75 17.73 16.55
N GLU A 169 -1.65 18.51 17.63
CA GLU A 169 -2.78 18.72 18.54
C GLU A 169 -3.99 19.35 17.85
N SER A 170 -3.77 20.16 16.81
CA SER A 170 -4.82 20.72 15.97
C SER A 170 -5.67 19.65 15.26
N ASP A 171 -5.12 18.47 15.04
CA ASP A 171 -5.80 17.38 14.33
C ASP A 171 -6.77 16.62 15.24
N PHE A 172 -6.70 16.83 16.55
CA PHE A 172 -7.51 16.10 17.51
C PHE A 172 -8.95 16.60 17.55
N VAL A 173 -9.89 15.66 17.72
CA VAL A 173 -11.33 15.95 17.73
C VAL A 173 -11.75 16.98 18.76
N TRP A 174 -11.08 17.04 19.92
CA TRP A 174 -11.33 18.03 20.98
C TRP A 174 -10.76 19.41 20.69
N ASN A 175 -9.97 19.55 19.63
CA ASN A 175 -9.44 20.81 19.13
C ASN A 175 -10.06 21.20 17.77
N GLY A 176 -11.17 20.54 17.39
CA GLY A 176 -11.87 20.79 16.12
C GLY A 176 -11.35 20.00 14.94
N GLY A 177 -10.37 19.09 15.13
CA GLY A 177 -9.89 18.15 14.12
C GLY A 177 -10.75 16.89 14.03
N ASN A 178 -10.20 15.85 13.45
CA ASN A 178 -10.92 14.60 13.17
C ASN A 178 -10.16 13.33 13.58
N ILE A 179 -9.08 13.47 14.32
CA ILE A 179 -8.28 12.34 14.84
C ILE A 179 -8.57 12.15 16.33
N TYR A 180 -8.90 10.91 16.70
CA TYR A 180 -9.04 10.49 18.09
C TYR A 180 -7.91 9.52 18.44
N PRO A 181 -6.77 10.00 18.95
CA PRO A 181 -5.66 9.15 19.34
C PRO A 181 -5.90 8.57 20.74
N ILE A 182 -5.65 7.28 20.89
CA ILE A 182 -5.89 6.54 22.15
C ILE A 182 -4.66 5.69 22.47
N GLU A 183 -4.14 5.81 23.69
CA GLU A 183 -3.19 4.85 24.22
C GLU A 183 -3.95 3.67 24.84
N VAL A 184 -3.64 2.46 24.39
CA VAL A 184 -4.18 1.22 24.97
C VAL A 184 -3.19 0.73 26.04
N ASP A 185 -3.70 0.45 27.23
CA ASP A 185 -2.91 -0.16 28.31
C ASP A 185 -2.71 -1.65 28.01
N GLY A 186 -1.73 -1.92 27.17
CA GLY A 186 -1.41 -3.24 26.65
C GLY A 186 -0.25 -3.18 25.65
N ASN A 187 0.11 -4.34 25.13
CA ASN A 187 1.11 -4.48 24.08
C ASN A 187 0.46 -4.42 22.67
N GLU A 188 1.27 -4.58 21.64
CA GLU A 188 0.80 -4.53 20.25
C GLU A 188 -0.23 -5.65 19.95
N GLN A 189 -0.05 -6.84 20.50
CA GLN A 189 -0.98 -7.96 20.32
C GLN A 189 -2.33 -7.67 20.97
N ASP A 190 -2.36 -6.98 22.11
CA ASP A 190 -3.59 -6.56 22.77
C ASP A 190 -4.36 -5.55 21.91
N CYS A 191 -3.65 -4.60 21.28
CA CYS A 191 -4.25 -3.66 20.34
C CYS A 191 -4.84 -4.39 19.12
N PHE A 192 -4.11 -5.36 18.54
CA PHE A 192 -4.60 -6.17 17.42
C PHE A 192 -5.82 -7.01 17.81
N LYS A 193 -5.80 -7.64 18.98
CA LYS A 193 -6.94 -8.41 19.49
C LYS A 193 -8.17 -7.54 19.67
N LEU A 194 -8.02 -6.40 20.36
CA LEU A 194 -9.11 -5.44 20.56
C LEU A 194 -9.73 -4.98 19.24
N ALA A 195 -8.92 -4.58 18.29
CA ALA A 195 -9.42 -4.10 17.01
C ALA A 195 -10.05 -5.23 16.17
N ARG A 196 -9.54 -6.47 16.23
CA ARG A 196 -10.21 -7.64 15.62
C ARG A 196 -11.60 -7.89 16.21
N GLU A 197 -11.75 -7.85 17.52
CA GLU A 197 -13.04 -7.99 18.20
C GLU A 197 -14.05 -6.94 17.73
N ILE A 198 -13.60 -5.73 17.40
CA ILE A 198 -14.46 -4.68 16.84
C ILE A 198 -14.84 -4.98 15.39
N TYR A 199 -13.87 -5.39 14.55
CA TYR A 199 -14.14 -5.72 13.15
C TYR A 199 -14.82 -7.07 12.93
N ASP A 200 -14.89 -7.92 13.95
CA ASP A 200 -15.73 -9.11 13.95
C ASP A 200 -17.21 -8.81 14.26
N ASP A 201 -17.50 -7.64 14.79
CA ASP A 201 -18.87 -7.20 15.08
C ASP A 201 -19.44 -6.38 13.92
N ARG A 202 -20.19 -7.07 13.05
CA ARG A 202 -20.81 -6.43 11.88
C ARG A 202 -21.77 -5.30 12.26
N ASN A 203 -22.46 -5.39 13.39
CA ASN A 203 -23.37 -4.34 13.85
C ASN A 203 -22.61 -3.04 14.18
N LEU A 204 -21.41 -3.13 14.77
CA LEU A 204 -20.60 -1.95 15.03
C LEU A 204 -20.09 -1.35 13.72
N ILE A 205 -19.62 -2.18 12.77
CA ILE A 205 -19.14 -1.72 11.48
C ILE A 205 -20.23 -0.94 10.77
N GLU A 206 -21.44 -1.48 10.67
CA GLU A 206 -22.56 -0.85 9.97
C GLU A 206 -23.08 0.39 10.72
N LYS A 207 -23.20 0.32 12.04
CA LYS A 207 -23.71 1.43 12.86
C LYS A 207 -22.84 2.68 12.77
N TYR A 208 -21.51 2.50 12.75
CA TYR A 208 -20.55 3.61 12.76
C TYR A 208 -19.80 3.79 11.43
N ASN A 209 -20.21 3.06 10.38
CA ASN A 209 -19.53 3.04 9.10
C ASN A 209 -18.01 2.89 9.29
N LEU A 210 -17.58 1.86 10.03
CA LEU A 210 -16.17 1.61 10.28
C LEU A 210 -15.48 1.17 8.99
N THR A 211 -14.36 1.78 8.68
CA THR A 211 -13.55 1.46 7.49
C THR A 211 -12.07 1.35 7.82
N LEU A 212 -11.31 0.73 6.93
CA LEU A 212 -9.89 0.46 7.07
C LEU A 212 -9.06 1.34 6.15
N ALA A 213 -7.90 1.82 6.64
CA ALA A 213 -6.92 2.56 5.85
C ALA A 213 -5.71 1.70 5.42
N ASN A 214 -5.78 0.38 5.58
CA ASN A 214 -4.74 -0.55 5.14
C ASN A 214 -5.12 -1.24 3.82
N THR A 215 -4.29 -2.15 3.30
CA THR A 215 -4.48 -2.80 1.99
C THR A 215 -5.60 -3.85 1.97
N HIS A 216 -6.26 -4.14 3.09
CA HIS A 216 -7.51 -4.89 3.05
C HIS A 216 -8.57 -4.12 2.24
N ASN A 217 -8.65 -2.80 2.45
CA ASN A 217 -9.47 -1.92 1.63
C ASN A 217 -8.89 -1.81 0.21
N ILE A 218 -9.68 -2.20 -0.80
CA ILE A 218 -9.27 -2.18 -2.21
C ILE A 218 -8.92 -0.76 -2.69
N GLY A 219 -9.55 0.27 -2.14
CA GLY A 219 -9.25 1.67 -2.43
C GLY A 219 -7.89 2.13 -1.93
N ARG A 220 -7.28 1.40 -0.98
CA ARG A 220 -5.89 1.61 -0.54
C ARG A 220 -4.89 0.85 -1.41
N LEU A 221 -5.31 -0.26 -2.03
CA LEU A 221 -4.48 -1.11 -2.87
C LEU A 221 -4.41 -0.60 -4.32
N LEU A 222 -5.54 -0.35 -4.95
CA LEU A 222 -5.63 0.01 -6.38
C LEU A 222 -4.76 1.20 -6.80
N PRO A 223 -4.65 2.32 -6.03
CA PRO A 223 -3.83 3.44 -6.44
C PRO A 223 -2.33 3.11 -6.54
N GLN A 224 -1.89 1.98 -6.00
CA GLN A 224 -0.53 1.51 -6.20
C GLN A 224 -0.26 1.11 -7.66
N THR A 225 -1.28 0.81 -8.47
CA THR A 225 -1.14 0.58 -9.91
C THR A 225 -0.64 1.84 -10.64
N PHE A 226 -0.88 3.02 -10.10
CA PHE A 226 -0.48 4.28 -10.72
C PHE A 226 1.04 4.48 -10.73
N PHE A 227 1.77 3.92 -9.76
CA PHE A 227 3.24 3.98 -9.72
C PHE A 227 3.88 3.32 -10.94
N TYR A 228 3.38 2.15 -11.29
CA TYR A 228 3.89 1.36 -12.40
C TYR A 228 3.61 2.05 -13.73
N THR A 229 2.42 2.63 -13.89
CA THR A 229 2.08 3.44 -15.06
C THR A 229 2.93 4.71 -15.13
N TYR A 230 3.19 5.36 -14.00
CA TYR A 230 4.08 6.51 -13.93
C TYR A 230 5.49 6.16 -14.41
N ALA A 231 6.09 5.09 -13.88
CA ALA A 231 7.41 4.64 -14.29
C ALA A 231 7.45 4.31 -15.78
N PHE A 232 6.47 3.53 -16.28
CA PHE A 232 6.36 3.19 -17.69
C PHE A 232 6.28 4.43 -18.58
N SER A 233 5.50 5.44 -18.21
CA SER A 233 5.34 6.67 -19.01
C SER A 233 6.67 7.43 -19.19
N ARG A 234 7.64 7.29 -18.27
CA ARG A 234 8.98 7.88 -18.34
C ARG A 234 9.99 7.01 -19.09
N LEU A 235 9.75 5.70 -19.11
CA LEU A 235 10.67 4.72 -19.70
C LEU A 235 10.37 4.41 -21.18
N ARG A 236 9.11 4.43 -21.59
CA ARG A 236 8.66 3.90 -22.89
C ARG A 236 9.37 4.47 -24.13
N ASN A 237 9.91 5.69 -24.04
CA ASN A 237 10.66 6.33 -25.11
C ASN A 237 12.18 6.24 -24.93
N LYS A 238 12.64 5.69 -23.81
CA LYS A 238 14.07 5.57 -23.47
C LYS A 238 14.53 4.13 -23.33
N CYS A 239 13.61 3.24 -22.96
CA CYS A 239 13.86 1.84 -22.71
C CYS A 239 13.20 1.01 -23.81
N PHE A 240 14.02 0.30 -24.60
CA PHE A 240 13.57 -0.58 -25.69
C PHE A 240 13.79 -2.07 -25.37
N THR A 241 14.12 -2.35 -24.11
CA THR A 241 14.33 -3.68 -23.58
C THR A 241 13.13 -4.10 -22.72
N ASP A 242 13.13 -5.35 -22.27
CA ASP A 242 12.14 -5.85 -21.32
C ASP A 242 12.20 -5.12 -19.99
N ILE A 243 11.05 -4.81 -19.39
CA ILE A 243 10.97 -4.06 -18.13
C ILE A 243 10.55 -5.03 -17.00
N PHE A 244 11.41 -5.12 -15.99
CA PHE A 244 11.17 -5.86 -14.77
C PHE A 244 11.09 -4.90 -13.58
N TYR A 245 10.11 -5.12 -12.69
CA TYR A 245 10.04 -4.39 -11.43
C TYR A 245 10.61 -5.27 -10.31
N ALA A 246 11.60 -4.75 -9.59
CA ALA A 246 12.13 -5.40 -8.39
C ALA A 246 11.58 -4.71 -7.14
N LEU A 247 10.95 -5.48 -6.26
CA LEU A 247 10.28 -4.98 -5.05
C LEU A 247 10.31 -6.01 -3.91
N SER A 248 10.21 -5.54 -2.66
CA SER A 248 10.07 -6.46 -1.53
C SER A 248 8.67 -7.06 -1.48
N ALA A 249 8.59 -8.36 -1.21
CA ALA A 249 7.33 -9.10 -1.11
C ALA A 249 6.44 -8.59 0.03
N ASP A 250 7.01 -8.34 1.21
CA ASP A 250 6.33 -7.84 2.41
C ASP A 250 4.94 -8.50 2.61
N ASN A 251 3.86 -7.73 2.58
CA ASN A 251 2.48 -8.23 2.64
C ASN A 251 1.83 -8.45 1.26
N TYR A 252 2.61 -8.56 0.21
CA TYR A 252 2.24 -8.74 -1.19
C TYR A 252 1.39 -7.61 -1.82
N GLY A 253 1.01 -6.58 -1.07
CA GLY A 253 0.14 -5.52 -1.58
C GLY A 253 0.71 -4.82 -2.81
N ASN A 254 2.00 -4.49 -2.78
CA ASN A 254 2.65 -3.81 -3.90
C ASN A 254 2.84 -4.74 -5.11
N LEU A 255 3.18 -6.03 -4.88
CA LEU A 255 3.25 -7.05 -5.92
C LEU A 255 1.88 -7.26 -6.59
N VAL A 256 0.81 -7.42 -5.80
CA VAL A 256 -0.56 -7.58 -6.31
C VAL A 256 -0.98 -6.36 -7.15
N ALA A 257 -0.65 -5.14 -6.72
CA ALA A 257 -0.92 -3.94 -7.50
C ALA A 257 -0.15 -3.93 -8.82
N GLY A 258 1.11 -4.38 -8.83
CA GLY A 258 1.89 -4.56 -10.05
C GLY A 258 1.26 -5.58 -11.01
N LEU A 259 0.84 -6.71 -10.48
CA LEU A 259 0.15 -7.76 -11.25
C LEU A 259 -1.22 -7.27 -11.77
N TYR A 260 -1.96 -6.47 -11.01
CA TYR A 260 -3.17 -5.81 -11.53
C TYR A 260 -2.84 -4.84 -12.65
N SER A 261 -1.73 -4.08 -12.55
CA SER A 261 -1.30 -3.19 -13.63
C SER A 261 -1.06 -3.97 -14.92
N TRP A 262 -0.39 -5.13 -14.85
CA TRP A 262 -0.22 -6.04 -15.98
C TRP A 262 -1.56 -6.56 -16.52
N LYS A 263 -2.46 -7.03 -15.66
CA LYS A 263 -3.82 -7.43 -16.07
C LYS A 263 -4.60 -6.29 -16.72
N PHE A 264 -4.32 -5.06 -16.35
CA PHE A 264 -4.88 -3.86 -16.95
C PHE A 264 -4.10 -3.39 -18.19
N SER A 265 -3.27 -4.26 -18.77
CA SER A 265 -2.53 -4.07 -20.01
C SER A 265 -1.33 -3.11 -19.93
N LEU A 266 -0.73 -2.92 -18.75
CA LEU A 266 0.57 -2.28 -18.61
C LEU A 266 1.65 -3.21 -19.21
N PRO A 267 2.48 -2.73 -20.16
CA PRO A 267 3.60 -3.50 -20.68
C PRO A 267 4.69 -3.67 -19.61
N VAL A 268 4.77 -4.85 -19.03
CA VAL A 268 5.76 -5.27 -18.04
C VAL A 268 6.09 -6.74 -18.29
N ASN A 269 7.36 -7.13 -18.11
CA ASN A 269 7.85 -8.45 -18.44
C ASN A 269 7.98 -9.35 -17.20
N GLY A 270 7.98 -8.77 -16.01
CA GLY A 270 7.95 -9.56 -14.79
C GLY A 270 8.22 -8.76 -13.52
N PHE A 271 8.10 -9.47 -12.40
CA PHE A 271 8.34 -8.95 -11.05
C PHE A 271 9.37 -9.82 -10.32
N ILE A 272 10.42 -9.19 -9.82
CA ILE A 272 11.43 -9.84 -9.00
C ILE A 272 11.19 -9.45 -7.55
N THR A 273 11.26 -10.42 -6.63
CA THR A 273 10.99 -10.16 -5.22
C THR A 273 11.87 -11.03 -4.31
N ASP A 274 12.06 -10.57 -3.07
CA ASP A 274 12.57 -11.46 -2.02
C ASP A 274 11.54 -12.54 -1.68
N SER A 275 12.03 -13.70 -1.24
CA SER A 275 11.18 -14.82 -0.84
C SER A 275 10.63 -14.61 0.57
N THR A 276 9.43 -15.13 0.78
CA THR A 276 8.78 -15.25 2.08
C THR A 276 8.44 -16.73 2.33
N PRO A 277 8.00 -17.11 3.53
CA PRO A 277 7.53 -18.48 3.76
C PRO A 277 6.38 -18.90 2.83
N SER A 278 5.55 -17.97 2.38
CA SER A 278 4.39 -18.25 1.51
C SER A 278 4.66 -18.00 0.02
N LEU A 279 5.75 -17.32 -0.35
CA LEU A 279 6.12 -17.04 -1.73
C LEU A 279 7.62 -17.28 -1.92
N TYR A 280 7.99 -18.31 -2.69
CA TYR A 280 9.38 -18.69 -2.87
C TYR A 280 9.61 -19.34 -4.24
N ALA A 281 10.88 -19.44 -4.65
CA ALA A 281 11.28 -20.24 -5.80
C ALA A 281 11.48 -21.71 -5.38
N ASP A 282 10.89 -22.64 -6.13
CA ASP A 282 11.13 -24.07 -5.95
C ASP A 282 12.53 -24.52 -6.47
N ALA A 283 12.78 -25.79 -6.49
CA ALA A 283 14.07 -26.36 -6.95
C ALA A 283 14.37 -26.08 -8.43
N THR A 284 13.36 -25.76 -9.23
CA THR A 284 13.49 -25.41 -10.66
C THR A 284 13.61 -23.89 -10.88
N GLY A 285 13.46 -23.09 -9.82
CA GLY A 285 13.42 -21.62 -9.89
C GLY A 285 12.05 -21.05 -10.16
N ASP A 286 11.02 -21.91 -10.24
CA ASP A 286 9.63 -21.50 -10.48
C ASP A 286 8.98 -20.91 -9.23
N CYS A 287 8.17 -19.88 -9.43
CA CYS A 287 7.41 -19.25 -8.34
C CYS A 287 6.37 -20.21 -7.75
N THR A 288 6.41 -20.36 -6.44
CA THR A 288 5.46 -21.19 -5.67
C THR A 288 4.81 -20.35 -4.58
N VAL A 289 3.48 -20.50 -4.45
CA VAL A 289 2.66 -19.91 -3.37
C VAL A 289 2.18 -21.02 -2.45
N LEU A 290 2.73 -21.08 -1.24
CA LEU A 290 2.48 -22.19 -0.32
C LEU A 290 1.03 -22.25 0.18
N ASP A 291 0.42 -21.08 0.48
CA ASP A 291 -0.93 -21.03 1.05
C ASP A 291 -2.01 -21.53 0.08
N SER A 292 -1.71 -21.61 -1.22
CA SER A 292 -2.60 -22.21 -2.23
C SER A 292 -2.90 -23.70 -2.01
N ILE A 293 -2.15 -24.37 -1.14
CA ILE A 293 -2.38 -25.78 -0.77
C ILE A 293 -3.64 -25.93 0.11
N ILE A 294 -4.00 -24.90 0.90
CA ILE A 294 -5.18 -24.94 1.76
C ILE A 294 -6.36 -24.30 1.01
N PRO A 295 -7.42 -25.05 0.68
CA PRO A 295 -8.63 -24.48 0.05
C PRO A 295 -9.20 -23.30 0.84
N LEU A 296 -9.66 -22.26 0.15
CA LEU A 296 -10.14 -21.02 0.78
C LEU A 296 -11.25 -21.25 1.82
N GLU A 297 -12.15 -22.20 1.55
CA GLU A 297 -13.25 -22.56 2.46
C GLU A 297 -12.78 -23.18 3.79
N LYS A 298 -11.53 -23.66 3.84
CA LYS A 298 -10.90 -24.20 5.05
C LYS A 298 -10.02 -23.20 5.79
N ARG A 299 -9.82 -22.00 5.22
CA ARG A 299 -9.08 -20.93 5.86
C ARG A 299 -10.01 -20.08 6.74
N GLY A 300 -9.48 -19.52 7.80
CA GLY A 300 -10.15 -18.46 8.55
C GLY A 300 -10.44 -17.23 7.68
N LYS A 301 -11.19 -16.26 8.20
CA LYS A 301 -11.40 -14.97 7.54
C LYS A 301 -10.05 -14.28 7.27
N ALA A 302 -9.94 -13.53 6.17
CA ALA A 302 -8.80 -12.66 5.93
C ALA A 302 -8.68 -11.63 7.07
N ASP A 303 -7.49 -11.50 7.66
CA ASP A 303 -7.28 -10.59 8.81
C ASP A 303 -7.43 -9.13 8.37
N PRO A 304 -8.42 -8.39 8.85
CA PRO A 304 -8.65 -7.02 8.43
C PRO A 304 -7.53 -6.06 8.86
N LEU A 305 -6.78 -6.41 9.90
CA LEU A 305 -5.78 -5.52 10.49
C LEU A 305 -4.36 -5.81 10.04
N ASN A 306 -4.09 -7.05 9.66
CA ASN A 306 -2.81 -7.48 9.12
C ASN A 306 -3.00 -8.21 7.77
N PRO A 307 -3.47 -7.51 6.72
CA PRO A 307 -3.78 -8.12 5.44
C PRO A 307 -2.50 -8.59 4.75
N SER A 308 -2.37 -9.89 4.54
CA SER A 308 -1.27 -10.45 3.78
C SER A 308 -1.42 -10.30 2.26
N ASN A 309 -2.61 -9.95 1.77
CA ASN A 309 -2.97 -9.94 0.35
C ASN A 309 -2.74 -11.27 -0.38
N ILE A 310 -2.50 -12.37 0.33
CA ILE A 310 -2.20 -13.67 -0.27
C ILE A 310 -3.38 -14.19 -1.10
N GLU A 311 -4.62 -14.00 -0.66
CA GLU A 311 -5.80 -14.41 -1.44
C GLU A 311 -5.92 -13.65 -2.76
N ARG A 312 -5.53 -12.37 -2.77
CA ARG A 312 -5.46 -11.58 -4.01
C ARG A 312 -4.34 -12.05 -4.93
N LEU A 313 -3.19 -12.39 -4.36
CA LEU A 313 -2.09 -12.95 -5.10
C LEU A 313 -2.48 -14.29 -5.75
N GLU A 314 -3.06 -15.19 -5.00
CA GLU A 314 -3.58 -16.48 -5.49
C GLU A 314 -4.61 -16.31 -6.60
N GLU A 315 -5.49 -15.33 -6.48
CA GLU A 315 -6.50 -15.04 -7.50
C GLU A 315 -5.88 -14.64 -8.86
N VAL A 316 -4.80 -13.88 -8.84
CA VAL A 316 -4.05 -13.60 -10.07
C VAL A 316 -3.44 -14.88 -10.63
N PHE A 317 -2.90 -15.74 -9.79
CA PHE A 317 -2.29 -17.01 -10.17
C PHE A 317 -3.31 -18.04 -10.69
N CYS A 318 -4.50 -18.10 -10.11
CA CYS A 318 -5.56 -19.03 -10.55
C CYS A 318 -6.01 -18.79 -11.99
N THR A 319 -5.87 -17.58 -12.51
CA THR A 319 -6.25 -17.26 -13.89
C THR A 319 -5.38 -18.01 -14.90
N ASN A 320 -4.06 -18.11 -14.68
CA ASN A 320 -3.15 -18.91 -15.50
C ASN A 320 -1.85 -19.21 -14.72
N PRO A 321 -1.79 -20.31 -13.97
CA PRO A 321 -0.63 -20.66 -13.15
C PRO A 321 0.69 -20.77 -13.93
N ALA A 322 0.64 -21.22 -15.18
CA ALA A 322 1.83 -21.37 -16.00
C ALA A 322 2.46 -20.03 -16.38
N VAL A 323 1.63 -19.01 -16.66
CA VAL A 323 2.12 -17.65 -16.98
C VAL A 323 2.85 -17.04 -15.78
N ILE A 324 2.32 -17.24 -14.58
CA ILE A 324 2.86 -16.58 -13.40
C ILE A 324 4.19 -17.17 -12.96
N LYS A 325 4.40 -18.45 -13.17
CA LYS A 325 5.71 -19.10 -12.94
C LYS A 325 6.83 -18.44 -13.75
N GLY A 326 6.54 -17.97 -14.96
CA GLY A 326 7.46 -17.22 -15.80
C GLY A 326 7.30 -15.67 -15.67
N PHE A 327 6.64 -15.17 -14.64
CA PHE A 327 6.35 -13.75 -14.51
C PHE A 327 6.66 -13.16 -13.13
N VAL A 328 6.69 -13.99 -12.08
CA VAL A 328 7.12 -13.61 -10.73
C VAL A 328 8.33 -14.44 -10.35
N PHE A 329 9.41 -13.77 -9.97
CA PHE A 329 10.72 -14.36 -9.76
C PHE A 329 11.20 -14.13 -8.32
N PRO A 330 10.76 -14.95 -7.36
CA PRO A 330 11.22 -14.82 -5.99
C PRO A 330 12.68 -15.29 -5.84
N ALA A 331 13.42 -14.65 -4.93
CA ALA A 331 14.78 -15.00 -4.57
C ALA A 331 14.97 -15.08 -3.06
N LYS A 332 15.72 -16.06 -2.59
CA LYS A 332 16.08 -16.17 -1.17
C LYS A 332 17.18 -15.16 -0.85
N VAL A 333 16.81 -14.07 -0.19
CA VAL A 333 17.72 -13.00 0.23
C VAL A 333 18.09 -13.18 1.71
N THR A 334 19.37 -13.18 2.03
CA THR A 334 19.88 -13.19 3.39
C THR A 334 20.10 -11.75 3.91
N LYS A 335 20.26 -11.58 5.23
CA LYS A 335 20.66 -10.28 5.79
C LYS A 335 21.98 -9.76 5.23
N GLN A 336 22.91 -10.68 4.93
CA GLN A 336 24.20 -10.33 4.32
C GLN A 336 24.01 -9.81 2.89
N ASP A 337 23.15 -10.45 2.09
CA ASP A 337 22.86 -10.00 0.73
C ASP A 337 22.23 -8.60 0.72
N ALA A 338 21.24 -8.35 1.58
CA ALA A 338 20.64 -7.04 1.74
C ALA A 338 21.65 -5.98 2.24
N GLY A 339 22.54 -6.34 3.17
CA GLY A 339 23.61 -5.48 3.63
C GLY A 339 24.64 -5.14 2.55
N ASN A 340 25.02 -6.14 1.73
CA ASN A 340 25.90 -5.91 0.57
C ASN A 340 25.22 -5.00 -0.47
N ALA A 341 23.91 -5.17 -0.67
CA ALA A 341 23.10 -4.32 -1.55
C ALA A 341 23.09 -2.85 -1.08
N LEU A 342 22.89 -2.59 0.23
CA LEU A 342 23.00 -1.25 0.82
C LEU A 342 24.37 -0.62 0.51
N LYS A 343 25.42 -1.39 0.77
CA LYS A 343 26.80 -0.94 0.55
C LYS A 343 27.11 -0.67 -0.92
N GLU A 344 26.67 -1.54 -1.83
CA GLU A 344 26.86 -1.36 -3.28
C GLU A 344 26.13 -0.11 -3.78
N MET A 345 24.87 0.09 -3.39
CA MET A 345 24.09 1.27 -3.77
C MET A 345 24.77 2.57 -3.31
N PHE A 346 25.25 2.58 -2.08
CA PHE A 346 25.96 3.75 -1.55
C PHE A 346 27.32 3.98 -2.25
N THR A 347 28.14 2.94 -2.41
CA THR A 347 29.51 3.10 -2.93
C THR A 347 29.57 3.32 -4.45
N LYS A 348 28.67 2.68 -5.20
CA LYS A 348 28.67 2.73 -6.68
C LYS A 348 27.80 3.86 -7.23
N TYR A 349 26.62 4.07 -6.63
CA TYR A 349 25.62 5.01 -7.14
C TYR A 349 25.45 6.26 -6.27
N HIS A 350 26.10 6.32 -5.10
CA HIS A 350 25.98 7.40 -4.11
C HIS A 350 24.53 7.61 -3.62
N GLU A 351 23.73 6.52 -3.62
CA GLU A 351 22.35 6.52 -3.21
C GLU A 351 22.16 5.71 -1.92
N PHE A 352 21.44 6.30 -0.97
CA PHE A 352 20.92 5.55 0.17
C PHE A 352 19.56 4.95 -0.20
N ILE A 353 19.32 3.71 0.17
CA ILE A 353 18.03 3.02 0.03
C ILE A 353 17.62 2.40 1.37
N ASP A 354 16.32 2.21 1.57
CA ASP A 354 15.82 1.51 2.76
C ASP A 354 16.10 0.00 2.70
N LEU A 355 15.95 -0.69 3.84
CA LEU A 355 16.29 -2.11 3.95
C LEU A 355 15.43 -3.01 3.04
N GLN A 356 14.15 -2.67 2.84
CA GLN A 356 13.26 -3.44 1.97
C GLN A 356 13.67 -3.27 0.49
N THR A 357 14.03 -2.05 0.10
CA THR A 357 14.58 -1.77 -1.22
C THR A 357 15.90 -2.50 -1.44
N ALA A 358 16.75 -2.59 -0.41
CA ALA A 358 17.98 -3.36 -0.47
C ALA A 358 17.74 -4.86 -0.68
N SER A 359 16.70 -5.43 -0.01
CA SER A 359 16.30 -6.82 -0.26
C SER A 359 15.82 -7.04 -1.69
N ALA A 360 15.05 -6.10 -2.25
CA ALA A 360 14.60 -6.17 -3.64
C ALA A 360 15.77 -6.07 -4.64
N TYR A 361 16.75 -5.19 -4.37
CA TYR A 361 17.95 -5.07 -5.19
C TYR A 361 18.81 -6.35 -5.12
N ALA A 362 19.00 -6.91 -3.91
CA ALA A 362 19.69 -8.18 -3.75
C ALA A 362 18.97 -9.32 -4.51
N ALA A 363 17.64 -9.38 -4.44
CA ALA A 363 16.83 -10.34 -5.19
C ALA A 363 17.08 -10.22 -6.71
N SER A 364 17.12 -9.00 -7.26
CA SER A 364 17.39 -8.78 -8.68
C SER A 364 18.79 -9.22 -9.10
N LYS A 365 19.78 -9.12 -8.22
CA LYS A 365 21.14 -9.63 -8.46
C LYS A 365 21.19 -11.15 -8.43
N ILE A 366 20.47 -11.79 -7.51
CA ILE A 366 20.37 -13.26 -7.41
C ILE A 366 19.65 -13.82 -8.65
N ARG A 367 18.61 -13.12 -9.13
CA ARG A 367 17.83 -13.48 -10.33
C ARG A 367 18.35 -12.82 -11.61
N SER A 368 19.66 -12.63 -11.70
CA SER A 368 20.31 -12.11 -12.92
C SER A 368 20.09 -13.00 -14.16
N ASP A 369 19.80 -14.29 -13.96
CA ASP A 369 19.35 -15.20 -15.01
C ASP A 369 18.13 -14.64 -15.78
N VAL A 370 17.16 -14.09 -15.05
CA VAL A 370 15.93 -13.55 -15.66
C VAL A 370 16.21 -12.28 -16.47
N THR A 371 17.04 -11.38 -15.96
CA THR A 371 17.24 -10.06 -16.58
C THR A 371 18.34 -10.04 -17.65
N ASN A 372 19.45 -10.77 -17.44
CA ASN A 372 20.55 -10.81 -18.38
C ASN A 372 20.22 -11.60 -19.63
N ASP A 373 19.55 -12.75 -19.48
CA ASP A 373 19.15 -13.60 -20.60
C ASP A 373 18.08 -12.93 -21.48
N GLN A 374 17.29 -12.03 -20.91
CA GLN A 374 16.23 -11.29 -21.60
C GLN A 374 16.57 -9.83 -21.91
N ASP A 375 17.82 -9.43 -21.73
CA ASP A 375 18.26 -8.03 -21.95
C ASP A 375 17.40 -7.01 -21.17
N GLY A 376 17.04 -7.33 -19.92
CA GLY A 376 16.04 -6.61 -19.13
C GLY A 376 16.55 -5.33 -18.48
N THR A 377 15.66 -4.35 -18.39
CA THR A 377 15.80 -3.16 -17.55
C THR A 377 15.10 -3.37 -16.23
N ILE A 378 15.76 -3.07 -15.12
CA ILE A 378 15.22 -3.18 -13.75
C ILE A 378 14.73 -1.83 -13.28
N VAL A 379 13.48 -1.78 -12.81
CA VAL A 379 12.93 -0.66 -12.04
C VAL A 379 12.83 -1.12 -10.58
N LEU A 380 13.74 -0.64 -9.76
CA LEU A 380 13.78 -0.92 -8.33
C LEU A 380 12.76 -0.04 -7.61
N VAL A 381 11.79 -0.64 -6.92
CA VAL A 381 10.73 0.07 -6.21
C VAL A 381 11.18 0.40 -4.80
N SER A 382 11.46 1.68 -4.53
CA SER A 382 11.89 2.19 -3.24
C SER A 382 10.71 2.77 -2.46
N ARG A 383 10.41 2.15 -1.32
CA ARG A 383 9.15 2.35 -0.60
C ARG A 383 9.21 3.41 0.49
N ASN A 384 10.34 3.50 1.18
CA ASN A 384 10.49 4.37 2.34
C ASN A 384 11.72 5.27 2.20
N HIS A 385 11.62 6.47 2.74
CA HIS A 385 12.79 7.35 2.82
C HIS A 385 13.91 6.65 3.61
N PRO A 386 15.15 6.65 3.11
CA PRO A 386 16.25 5.90 3.73
C PRO A 386 16.49 6.24 5.20
N SER A 387 16.19 7.46 5.62
CA SER A 387 16.32 7.88 7.02
C SER A 387 15.43 7.07 8.01
N LEU A 388 14.45 6.34 7.51
CA LEU A 388 13.64 5.42 8.33
C LEU A 388 14.40 4.13 8.69
N SER A 389 15.52 3.85 8.01
CA SER A 389 16.42 2.71 8.24
C SER A 389 17.84 3.15 8.62
N GLN A 390 17.99 4.32 9.27
CA GLN A 390 19.30 4.92 9.57
C GLN A 390 20.30 3.99 10.25
N LYS A 391 19.84 3.21 11.25
CA LYS A 391 20.72 2.32 12.03
C LYS A 391 21.34 1.23 11.16
N GLU A 392 20.54 0.61 10.32
CA GLU A 392 20.96 -0.45 9.41
C GLU A 392 21.89 0.12 8.34
N ILE A 393 21.54 1.26 7.77
CA ILE A 393 22.35 1.95 6.75
C ILE A 393 23.71 2.34 7.34
N LYS A 394 23.73 2.97 8.52
CA LYS A 394 24.98 3.31 9.20
C LYS A 394 25.86 2.10 9.50
N PHE A 395 25.25 0.99 9.89
CA PHE A 395 25.98 -0.25 10.16
C PHE A 395 26.70 -0.78 8.90
N TRP A 396 26.01 -0.74 7.74
CA TRP A 396 26.55 -1.32 6.50
C TRP A 396 27.40 -0.33 5.67
N CYS A 397 27.00 0.94 5.63
CA CYS A 397 27.63 1.96 4.78
C CYS A 397 28.67 2.81 5.54
N GLY A 398 28.64 2.81 6.87
CA GLY A 398 29.46 3.69 7.70
C GLY A 398 28.91 5.10 7.86
N GLU A 399 27.97 5.48 7.00
CA GLU A 399 27.30 6.79 6.97
C GLU A 399 25.79 6.62 7.08
N GLU A 400 25.09 7.69 7.45
CA GLU A 400 23.64 7.68 7.58
C GLU A 400 23.00 8.77 6.73
N PRO A 401 21.82 8.50 6.11
CA PRO A 401 21.11 9.51 5.36
C PRO A 401 20.59 10.62 6.27
N ALA A 402 20.64 11.86 5.81
CA ALA A 402 20.03 12.96 6.52
C ALA A 402 18.50 12.76 6.61
N MET A 403 17.94 13.00 7.78
CA MET A 403 16.50 12.96 7.97
C MET A 403 15.92 14.34 7.70
N PRO A 404 15.02 14.49 6.70
CA PRO A 404 14.32 15.75 6.45
C PRO A 404 13.50 16.23 7.63
N ASP A 405 13.34 17.53 7.81
CA ASP A 405 12.66 18.09 8.98
C ASP A 405 11.19 17.64 9.08
N HIS A 406 10.47 17.54 7.96
CA HIS A 406 9.10 17.04 7.96
C HIS A 406 8.98 15.58 8.40
N ILE A 407 10.04 14.75 8.22
CA ILE A 407 10.09 13.39 8.73
C ILE A 407 10.48 13.39 10.21
N LYS A 408 11.38 14.28 10.66
CA LYS A 408 11.72 14.42 12.10
C LYS A 408 10.48 14.71 12.95
N GLU A 409 9.54 15.52 12.44
CA GLU A 409 8.28 15.81 13.12
C GLU A 409 7.48 14.55 13.45
N LEU A 410 7.59 13.48 12.64
CA LEU A 410 6.90 12.20 12.88
C LEU A 410 7.43 11.42 14.09
N TYR A 411 8.59 11.79 14.60
CA TYR A 411 9.22 11.16 15.78
C TYR A 411 8.99 11.96 17.06
N VAL A 412 8.33 13.10 16.96
CA VAL A 412 7.95 13.88 18.17
C VAL A 412 6.90 13.10 18.93
N LYS A 413 7.24 12.72 20.16
CA LYS A 413 6.31 12.03 21.06
C LYS A 413 5.23 12.98 21.55
N ILE A 414 4.02 12.43 21.68
CA ILE A 414 2.85 13.13 22.18
C ILE A 414 2.35 12.40 23.42
N GLU A 415 2.05 13.15 24.46
CA GLU A 415 1.46 12.58 25.69
C GLU A 415 -0.01 12.24 25.43
N PRO A 416 -0.43 11.01 25.72
CA PRO A 416 -1.80 10.58 25.49
C PRO A 416 -2.77 11.25 26.48
N LYS A 417 -3.78 11.92 25.97
CA LYS A 417 -4.89 12.47 26.75
C LYS A 417 -5.89 11.38 27.15
N HIS A 418 -6.10 10.41 26.26
CA HIS A 418 -7.03 9.31 26.48
C HIS A 418 -6.26 7.98 26.55
N LYS A 419 -6.52 7.25 27.64
CA LYS A 419 -5.99 5.92 27.89
C LYS A 419 -7.15 5.00 28.18
N ILE A 420 -7.13 3.82 27.57
CA ILE A 420 -8.17 2.79 27.77
C ILE A 420 -7.53 1.44 28.09
N LYS A 421 -8.28 0.57 28.73
CA LYS A 421 -7.96 -0.85 28.77
C LYS A 421 -8.20 -1.47 27.41
N ALA A 422 -7.57 -2.60 27.12
CA ALA A 422 -7.80 -3.36 25.89
C ALA A 422 -9.15 -4.08 25.92
N GLU A 423 -10.25 -3.33 26.08
CA GLU A 423 -11.61 -3.81 26.19
C GLU A 423 -12.48 -3.16 25.10
N LYS A 424 -13.24 -3.96 24.36
CA LYS A 424 -14.14 -3.52 23.27
C LYS A 424 -15.12 -2.43 23.72
N SER A 425 -15.68 -2.56 24.94
CA SER A 425 -16.63 -1.60 25.53
C SER A 425 -16.06 -0.19 25.67
N GLU A 426 -14.74 -0.04 25.87
CA GLU A 426 -14.11 1.28 25.97
C GLU A 426 -14.09 1.98 24.60
N VAL A 427 -13.81 1.25 23.50
CA VAL A 427 -13.85 1.81 22.15
C VAL A 427 -15.31 2.09 21.74
N GLU A 428 -16.27 1.27 22.13
CA GLU A 428 -17.70 1.53 21.87
C GLU A 428 -18.18 2.83 22.51
N LYS A 429 -17.76 3.16 23.72
CA LYS A 429 -18.05 4.46 24.35
C LYS A 429 -17.52 5.62 23.52
N ILE A 430 -16.28 5.51 23.03
CA ILE A 430 -15.66 6.55 22.20
C ILE A 430 -16.41 6.70 20.87
N LEU A 431 -16.80 5.60 20.23
CA LEU A 431 -17.63 5.63 19.02
C LEU A 431 -18.98 6.34 19.26
N GLN A 432 -19.57 6.16 20.44
CA GLN A 432 -20.79 6.88 20.83
C GLN A 432 -20.54 8.38 21.05
N GLU A 433 -19.42 8.75 21.67
CA GLU A 433 -19.03 10.15 21.91
C GLU A 433 -18.73 10.90 20.62
N LEU A 434 -18.17 10.23 19.62
CA LEU A 434 -17.86 10.82 18.31
C LEU A 434 -19.08 11.29 17.54
N ASN A 435 -20.25 10.80 17.92
CA ASN A 435 -21.60 11.18 17.47
C ASN A 435 -21.62 11.65 16.00
N PHE A 436 -21.72 10.69 15.09
CA PHE A 436 -21.92 11.00 13.66
C PHE A 436 -23.41 11.12 13.33
#